data_e9812d62acf89fcd6427bd68dc73d2a0
#
_entry.id   e9812d62acf89fcd6427bd68dc73d2a0
#
_cell.length_a   1.000
_cell.length_b   1.000
_cell.length_c   1.000
_cell.angle_alpha   90.00
_cell.angle_beta   90.00
_cell.angle_gamma   90.00
#
_symmetry.space_group_name_H-M   'P 1'
#
loop_
_entity.id
_entity.type
_entity.pdbx_description
1 polymer ?
#
loop_
_entity_poly.entity_id
_entity_poly.type
_entity_poly.pdbx_seq_one_letter_code
_entity_poly.pdbx_strand_id
1 'polypeptide(L)'
;GPKGGPGMREMLNPTSAIAGMGLDKEVALITDGRFSGATRGASIGHVCPEAAQGGPIAFVEEGDMIAIDIPNCKIDLLVDEATLAARKAAWTPKAPSVTTGYLARYAKQVTSAARGAVLE
;
A
#
# COMPACT_ATOMS: atom_id res chain seq x y z
N GLY A 1 0.53 3.23 -4.13
CA GLY A 1 -0.31 2.84 -5.26
C GLY A 1 -0.05 3.63 -6.53
N PRO A 2 -0.79 3.38 -7.63
CA PRO A 2 -0.51 4.01 -8.93
C PRO A 2 -0.67 5.54 -8.95
N LYS A 3 -1.59 6.09 -8.15
CA LYS A 3 -1.77 7.55 -8.04
C LYS A 3 -0.79 8.19 -7.06
N GLY A 4 -0.65 7.64 -5.88
CA GLY A 4 0.19 8.22 -4.81
C GLY A 4 1.68 8.08 -5.08
N GLY A 5 2.10 6.96 -5.67
CA GLY A 5 3.44 6.73 -6.20
C GLY A 5 3.36 6.50 -7.71
N PRO A 6 3.29 7.56 -8.55
CA PRO A 6 3.04 7.41 -9.97
C PRO A 6 3.97 6.40 -10.65
N GLY A 7 3.37 5.47 -11.41
CA GLY A 7 4.06 4.30 -11.96
C GLY A 7 4.10 3.10 -11.02
N MET A 8 3.49 3.19 -9.83
CA MET A 8 3.38 2.12 -8.84
C MET A 8 4.74 1.52 -8.45
N ARG A 9 5.40 2.19 -7.51
CA ARG A 9 6.79 1.89 -7.11
C ARG A 9 6.98 0.47 -6.62
N GLU A 10 8.12 -0.11 -6.96
CA GLU A 10 8.58 -1.39 -6.43
C GLU A 10 9.22 -1.23 -5.06
N MET A 11 8.98 -2.22 -4.19
CA MET A 11 9.49 -2.26 -2.81
C MET A 11 10.83 -3.02 -2.70
N LEU A 12 11.73 -2.86 -3.66
CA LEU A 12 13.02 -3.55 -3.66
C LEU A 12 13.88 -3.15 -2.45
N ASN A 13 14.00 -1.86 -2.17
CA ASN A 13 14.81 -1.39 -1.05
C ASN A 13 14.32 -1.89 0.31
N PRO A 14 13.00 -1.78 0.66
CA PRO A 14 12.49 -2.35 1.90
C PRO A 14 12.69 -3.87 2.00
N THR A 15 12.41 -4.63 0.94
CA THR A 15 12.57 -6.08 0.96
C THR A 15 14.03 -6.50 1.10
N SER A 16 14.95 -5.81 0.43
CA SER A 16 16.40 -6.05 0.55
C SER A 16 16.91 -5.75 1.95
N ALA A 17 16.42 -4.65 2.57
CA ALA A 17 16.78 -4.30 3.94
C ALA A 17 16.29 -5.38 4.94
N ILE A 18 15.04 -5.81 4.85
CA ILE A 18 14.46 -6.85 5.70
C ILE A 18 15.24 -8.15 5.55
N ALA A 19 15.53 -8.57 4.32
CA ALA A 19 16.32 -9.78 4.05
C ALA A 19 17.77 -9.66 4.54
N GLY A 20 18.40 -8.50 4.35
CA GLY A 20 19.75 -8.21 4.84
C GLY A 20 19.88 -8.23 6.38
N MET A 21 18.80 -7.90 7.07
CA MET A 21 18.69 -7.97 8.53
C MET A 21 18.32 -9.38 9.03
N GLY A 22 18.05 -10.33 8.15
CA GLY A 22 17.61 -11.68 8.50
C GLY A 22 16.18 -11.77 9.03
N LEU A 23 15.36 -10.74 8.81
CA LEU A 23 13.99 -10.63 9.33
C LEU A 23 12.91 -11.10 8.35
N ASP A 24 13.28 -11.62 7.19
CA ASP A 24 12.36 -12.04 6.13
C ASP A 24 11.39 -13.17 6.51
N LYS A 25 11.68 -13.87 7.62
CA LYS A 25 10.81 -14.91 8.20
C LYS A 25 10.00 -14.46 9.41
N GLU A 26 10.29 -13.28 9.93
CA GLU A 26 9.72 -12.79 11.20
C GLU A 26 8.77 -11.60 11.01
N VAL A 27 8.93 -10.85 9.92
CA VAL A 27 8.09 -9.68 9.64
C VAL A 27 7.38 -9.80 8.30
N ALA A 28 6.18 -9.26 8.22
CA ALA A 28 5.44 -9.10 6.98
C ALA A 28 5.65 -7.67 6.43
N LEU A 29 5.72 -7.54 5.10
CA LEU A 29 5.71 -6.24 4.43
C LEU A 29 4.44 -6.10 3.60
N ILE A 30 3.62 -5.12 3.95
CA ILE A 30 2.35 -4.82 3.28
C ILE A 30 2.47 -3.48 2.58
N THR A 31 2.05 -3.39 1.33
CA THR A 31 2.12 -2.17 0.54
C THR A 31 1.01 -2.07 -0.51
N ASP A 32 0.57 -0.86 -0.80
CA ASP A 32 -0.24 -0.55 -1.97
C ASP A 32 0.60 -0.31 -3.24
N GLY A 33 1.93 -0.44 -3.13
CA GLY A 33 2.86 -0.54 -4.24
C GLY A 33 2.98 -1.97 -4.75
N ARG A 34 4.11 -2.32 -5.37
CA ARG A 34 4.36 -3.64 -5.95
C ARG A 34 5.70 -4.22 -5.53
N PHE A 35 5.87 -5.51 -5.74
CA PHE A 35 7.13 -6.23 -5.52
C PHE A 35 7.73 -6.72 -6.84
N SER A 36 9.05 -6.91 -6.86
CA SER A 36 9.73 -7.64 -7.91
C SER A 36 9.86 -9.13 -7.57
N GLY A 37 10.24 -9.96 -8.56
CA GLY A 37 10.23 -11.42 -8.44
C GLY A 37 11.25 -12.04 -7.47
N ALA A 38 12.20 -11.27 -6.91
CA ALA A 38 13.19 -11.77 -5.95
C ALA A 38 12.78 -11.56 -4.47
N THR A 39 11.54 -11.19 -4.22
CA THR A 39 11.01 -10.93 -2.87
C THR A 39 10.91 -12.20 -2.04
N ARG A 40 11.26 -12.14 -0.75
CA ARG A 40 11.19 -13.22 0.23
C ARG A 40 10.26 -12.85 1.38
N GLY A 41 9.73 -13.88 2.06
CA GLY A 41 8.88 -13.72 3.24
C GLY A 41 7.44 -13.34 2.91
N ALA A 42 6.68 -12.94 3.92
CA ALA A 42 5.31 -12.49 3.77
C ALA A 42 5.28 -11.08 3.19
N SER A 43 5.20 -10.98 1.86
CA SER A 43 5.19 -9.72 1.13
C SER A 43 3.91 -9.60 0.34
N ILE A 44 3.04 -8.66 0.77
CA ILE A 44 1.68 -8.47 0.25
C ILE A 44 1.63 -7.11 -0.45
N GLY A 45 1.59 -7.15 -1.76
CA GLY A 45 1.52 -5.97 -2.63
C GLY A 45 0.12 -5.72 -3.18
N HIS A 46 0.00 -4.62 -3.92
CA HIS A 46 -1.23 -4.22 -4.62
C HIS A 46 -2.44 -4.10 -3.68
N VAL A 47 -2.21 -3.74 -2.41
CA VAL A 47 -3.31 -3.56 -1.45
C VAL A 47 -4.23 -2.43 -1.92
N CYS A 48 -5.51 -2.74 -2.02
CA CYS A 48 -6.54 -1.85 -2.55
C CYS A 48 -7.75 -1.81 -1.60
N PRO A 49 -8.45 -0.67 -1.50
CA PRO A 49 -8.12 0.64 -2.07
C PRO A 49 -6.81 1.20 -1.52
N GLU A 50 -6.07 1.89 -2.39
CA GLU A 50 -4.75 2.42 -2.06
C GLU A 50 -4.84 3.59 -1.05
N ALA A 51 -3.74 3.89 -0.34
CA ALA A 51 -3.68 4.99 0.61
C ALA A 51 -4.03 6.34 -0.03
N ALA A 52 -3.54 6.60 -1.25
CA ALA A 52 -3.86 7.84 -1.99
C ALA A 52 -5.34 7.99 -2.35
N GLN A 53 -6.12 6.91 -2.27
CA GLN A 53 -7.57 6.88 -2.48
C GLN A 53 -8.36 6.78 -1.17
N GLY A 54 -7.69 6.90 -0.03
CA GLY A 54 -8.32 6.77 1.29
C GLY A 54 -8.72 5.34 1.64
N GLY A 55 -7.97 4.34 1.16
CA GLY A 55 -8.13 2.96 1.58
C GLY A 55 -7.65 2.73 3.01
N PRO A 56 -8.03 1.60 3.65
CA PRO A 56 -7.70 1.31 5.05
C PRO A 56 -6.21 1.41 5.38
N ILE A 57 -5.33 1.08 4.43
CA ILE A 57 -3.88 1.20 4.60
C ILE A 57 -3.41 2.63 4.93
N ALA A 58 -4.19 3.66 4.56
CA ALA A 58 -3.90 5.05 4.91
C ALA A 58 -4.12 5.38 6.39
N PHE A 59 -4.84 4.53 7.12
CA PHE A 59 -5.30 4.77 8.49
C PHE A 59 -4.64 3.85 9.51
N VAL A 60 -3.70 3.00 9.07
CA VAL A 60 -2.90 2.16 9.97
C VAL A 60 -1.99 3.04 10.81
N GLU A 61 -2.00 2.82 12.12
CA GLU A 61 -1.13 3.49 13.08
C GLU A 61 -0.24 2.48 13.80
N GLU A 62 0.82 2.99 14.42
CA GLU A 62 1.75 2.16 15.20
C GLU A 62 1.00 1.44 16.33
N GLY A 63 1.22 0.12 16.43
CA GLY A 63 0.57 -0.75 17.41
C GLY A 63 -0.74 -1.38 16.93
N ASP A 64 -1.26 -1.01 15.76
CA ASP A 64 -2.43 -1.69 15.19
C ASP A 64 -2.11 -3.15 14.84
N MET A 65 -3.06 -4.03 15.10
CA MET A 65 -2.94 -5.44 14.73
C MET A 65 -3.54 -5.68 13.34
N ILE A 66 -2.79 -6.42 12.52
CA ILE A 66 -3.25 -6.83 11.18
C ILE A 66 -3.26 -8.35 11.13
N ALA A 67 -4.42 -8.93 10.85
CA ALA A 67 -4.57 -10.36 10.62
C ALA A 67 -4.30 -10.68 9.15
N ILE A 68 -3.41 -11.65 8.91
CA ILE A 68 -3.07 -12.12 7.56
C ILE A 68 -3.40 -13.60 7.50
N ASP A 69 -4.33 -13.97 6.64
CA ASP A 69 -4.76 -15.36 6.40
C ASP A 69 -4.55 -15.70 4.92
N ILE A 70 -3.35 -16.15 4.60
CA ILE A 70 -2.96 -16.49 3.21
C ILE A 70 -3.83 -17.62 2.64
N PRO A 71 -4.10 -18.74 3.36
CA PRO A 71 -4.95 -19.81 2.85
C PRO A 71 -6.35 -19.36 2.44
N ASN A 72 -6.93 -18.43 3.19
CA ASN A 72 -8.28 -17.91 2.91
C ASN A 72 -8.27 -16.60 2.11
N CYS A 73 -7.09 -16.13 1.66
CA CYS A 73 -6.92 -14.88 0.91
C CYS A 73 -7.52 -13.67 1.62
N LYS A 74 -7.28 -13.55 2.94
CA LYS A 74 -7.79 -12.46 3.78
C LYS A 74 -6.66 -11.64 4.39
N ILE A 75 -6.92 -10.34 4.50
CA ILE A 75 -6.12 -9.40 5.27
C ILE A 75 -7.07 -8.43 5.96
N ASP A 76 -7.02 -8.35 7.27
CA ASP A 76 -7.92 -7.53 8.07
C ASP A 76 -7.15 -6.63 9.02
N LEU A 77 -7.51 -5.35 9.05
CA LEU A 77 -7.05 -4.41 10.06
C LEU A 77 -7.96 -4.52 11.29
N LEU A 78 -7.41 -5.02 12.40
CA LEU A 78 -8.16 -5.30 13.63
C LEU A 78 -8.33 -4.05 14.50
N VAL A 79 -8.97 -3.04 13.94
CA VAL A 79 -9.34 -1.78 14.59
C VAL A 79 -10.85 -1.62 14.47
N ASP A 80 -11.50 -1.17 15.53
CA ASP A 80 -12.95 -1.00 15.54
C ASP A 80 -13.42 0.08 14.55
N GLU A 81 -14.66 -0.05 14.08
CA GLU A 81 -15.25 0.82 13.06
C GLU A 81 -15.30 2.30 13.49
N ALA A 82 -15.53 2.57 14.78
CA ALA A 82 -15.62 3.94 15.27
C ALA A 82 -14.25 4.63 15.22
N THR A 83 -13.20 3.93 15.62
CA THR A 83 -11.81 4.41 15.53
C THR A 83 -11.40 4.63 14.08
N LEU A 84 -11.69 3.67 13.18
CA LEU A 84 -11.40 3.84 11.75
C LEU A 84 -12.16 5.01 11.13
N ALA A 85 -13.43 5.19 11.50
CA ALA A 85 -14.22 6.33 11.04
C ALA A 85 -13.64 7.66 11.51
N ALA A 86 -13.20 7.74 12.76
CA ALA A 86 -12.55 8.94 13.32
C ALA A 86 -11.23 9.25 12.60
N ARG A 87 -10.36 8.24 12.38
CA ARG A 87 -9.11 8.40 11.63
C ARG A 87 -9.38 8.85 10.19
N LYS A 88 -10.37 8.26 9.53
CA LYS A 88 -10.78 8.64 8.17
C LYS A 88 -11.30 10.07 8.10
N ALA A 89 -12.06 10.52 9.10
CA ALA A 89 -12.56 11.89 9.16
C ALA A 89 -11.43 12.92 9.38
N ALA A 90 -10.40 12.56 10.11
CA ALA A 90 -9.22 13.39 10.33
C ALA A 90 -8.19 13.33 9.19
N TRP A 91 -8.28 12.32 8.34
CA TRP A 91 -7.31 12.11 7.27
C TRP A 91 -7.45 13.12 6.14
N THR A 92 -6.31 13.61 5.68
CA THR A 92 -6.23 14.47 4.49
C THR A 92 -5.30 13.84 3.46
N PRO A 93 -5.67 13.83 2.18
CA PRO A 93 -4.80 13.31 1.13
C PRO A 93 -3.45 14.01 1.14
N LYS A 94 -2.37 13.22 1.09
CA LYS A 94 -1.02 13.77 0.95
C LYS A 94 -0.92 14.52 -0.38
N ALA A 95 -0.28 15.70 -0.36
CA ALA A 95 -0.02 16.45 -1.56
C ALA A 95 0.77 15.60 -2.59
N PRO A 96 0.44 15.68 -3.88
CA PRO A 96 1.16 14.94 -4.91
C PRO A 96 2.66 15.25 -4.88
N SER A 97 3.49 14.22 -4.88
CA SER A 97 4.96 14.35 -4.94
C SER A 97 5.45 14.80 -6.32
N VAL A 98 4.64 14.60 -7.36
CA VAL A 98 4.93 15.00 -8.75
C VAL A 98 3.77 15.82 -9.28
N THR A 99 4.04 17.09 -9.59
CA THR A 99 3.01 18.07 -10.01
C THR A 99 3.07 18.43 -11.48
N THR A 100 4.14 18.07 -12.20
CA THR A 100 4.37 18.41 -13.60
C THR A 100 4.86 17.20 -14.41
N GLY A 101 4.81 17.32 -15.72
CA GLY A 101 5.33 16.31 -16.65
C GLY A 101 4.44 15.07 -16.79
N TYR A 102 5.04 14.01 -17.35
CA TYR A 102 4.33 12.79 -17.71
C TYR A 102 3.70 12.08 -16.50
N LEU A 103 4.46 11.93 -15.42
CA LEU A 103 3.97 11.22 -14.22
C LEU A 103 2.83 11.97 -13.52
N ALA A 104 2.81 13.30 -13.56
CA ALA A 104 1.67 14.07 -13.06
C ALA A 104 0.40 13.85 -13.90
N ARG A 105 0.55 13.73 -15.22
CA ARG A 105 -0.54 13.37 -16.13
C ARG A 105 -1.02 11.95 -15.86
N TYR A 106 -0.10 11.00 -15.75
CA TYR A 106 -0.39 9.61 -15.41
C TYR A 106 -1.21 9.51 -14.11
N ALA A 107 -0.77 10.16 -13.02
CA ALA A 107 -1.45 10.13 -11.73
C ALA A 107 -2.89 10.64 -11.77
N LYS A 108 -3.23 11.53 -12.71
CA LYS A 108 -4.59 12.03 -12.90
C LYS A 108 -5.51 11.05 -13.62
N GLN A 109 -4.97 10.24 -14.51
CA GLN A 109 -5.72 9.39 -15.43
C GLN A 109 -5.75 7.92 -14.99
N VAL A 110 -4.76 7.48 -14.20
CA VAL A 110 -4.65 6.06 -13.81
C VAL A 110 -5.77 5.65 -12.85
N THR A 111 -6.33 4.48 -13.09
CA THR A 111 -7.30 3.84 -12.19
C THR A 111 -6.60 3.16 -11.02
N SER A 112 -7.37 2.63 -10.06
CA SER A 112 -6.87 1.76 -8.98
C SER A 112 -6.18 0.51 -9.53
N ALA A 113 -5.22 -0.03 -8.79
CA ALA A 113 -4.61 -1.32 -9.09
C ALA A 113 -5.65 -2.46 -9.13
N ALA A 114 -6.73 -2.39 -8.34
CA ALA A 114 -7.85 -3.32 -8.40
C ALA A 114 -8.58 -3.33 -9.76
N ARG A 115 -8.45 -2.25 -10.55
CA ARG A 115 -8.99 -2.12 -11.90
C ARG A 115 -7.92 -2.26 -12.98
N GLY A 116 -6.72 -2.75 -12.62
CA GLY A 116 -5.62 -2.99 -13.53
C GLY A 116 -4.70 -1.79 -13.76
N ALA A 117 -4.86 -0.68 -13.02
CA ALA A 117 -4.06 0.55 -13.16
C ALA A 117 -3.99 1.05 -14.62
N VAL A 118 -5.10 0.99 -15.33
CA VAL A 118 -5.24 1.47 -16.71
C VAL A 118 -5.48 2.98 -16.74
N LEU A 119 -5.19 3.61 -17.87
CA LEU A 119 -5.45 5.05 -18.09
C LEU A 119 -6.87 5.25 -18.64
N GLU A 120 -7.61 6.17 -18.07
CA GLU A 120 -8.94 6.60 -18.49
C GLU A 120 -8.98 8.13 -18.65
#